data_9f1002246d000e644610a009180ee44b
#
_entry.id   9f1002246d000e644610a009180ee44b
#
_cell.length_a   1.000
_cell.length_b   1.000
_cell.length_c   1.000
_cell.angle_alpha   90.00
_cell.angle_beta   90.00
_cell.angle_gamma   90.00
#
_symmetry.space_group_name_H-M   'P 1'
#
loop_
_entity.id
_entity.type
_entity.pdbx_description
1 polymer ?
#
loop_
_entity_poly.entity_id
_entity_poly.type
_entity_poly.pdbx_seq_one_letter_code
_entity_poly.pdbx_strand_id
1 'polypeptide(L)' 'MTYKEYNGWTNWDTWNAYNWLTESEGMYNSAKRTTGPDELRELFGEYISDKDNIDVDEVNWDEVYEGLSD' A
#
# COMPACT_ATOMS: atom_id res chain seq x y z
N MET A 1 -0.45 -10.18 18.81
CA MET A 1 0.62 -10.69 17.99
C MET A 1 0.72 -9.89 16.73
N THR A 2 1.90 -9.47 16.44
CA THR A 2 2.10 -8.58 15.33
C THR A 2 1.82 -9.22 13.98
N TYR A 3 2.08 -10.50 13.87
CA TYR A 3 1.87 -11.16 12.58
C TYR A 3 0.41 -11.15 12.16
N LYS A 4 -0.50 -10.96 13.10
CA LYS A 4 -1.91 -10.86 12.77
C LYS A 4 -2.24 -9.57 12.02
N GLU A 5 -1.41 -8.57 12.20
CA GLU A 5 -1.65 -7.27 11.58
C GLU A 5 -1.47 -7.31 10.08
N TYR A 6 -0.61 -8.21 9.62
CA TYR A 6 -0.41 -8.35 8.18
C TYR A 6 -0.68 -9.76 7.71
N ASN A 7 -1.51 -10.44 8.45
CA ASN A 7 -1.93 -11.78 8.06
C ASN A 7 -2.66 -11.70 6.72
N GLY A 8 -2.18 -12.48 5.77
CA GLY A 8 -2.72 -12.42 4.42
C GLY A 8 -1.95 -11.50 3.50
N TRP A 9 -1.02 -10.72 4.04
CA TRP A 9 -0.17 -9.83 3.25
C TRP A 9 1.24 -10.41 3.18
N THR A 10 1.94 -10.09 2.11
CA THR A 10 3.28 -10.62 1.88
C THR A 10 4.24 -10.30 3.03
N ASN A 11 4.21 -9.05 3.50
CA ASN A 11 5.07 -8.64 4.59
C ASN A 11 4.48 -7.41 5.26
N TRP A 12 5.16 -6.96 6.31
CA TRP A 12 4.73 -5.80 7.08
C TRP A 12 4.67 -4.54 6.23
N ASP A 13 5.68 -4.35 5.37
CA ASP A 13 5.72 -3.14 4.55
C ASP A 13 4.51 -3.06 3.62
N THR A 14 4.13 -4.18 3.04
CA THR A 14 2.97 -4.24 2.15
C THR A 14 1.69 -3.93 2.90
N TRP A 15 1.51 -4.54 4.06
CA TRP A 15 0.34 -4.30 4.89
C TRP A 15 0.25 -2.83 5.30
N ASN A 16 1.39 -2.28 5.71
CA ASN A 16 1.41 -0.91 6.20
C ASN A 16 1.18 0.09 5.07
N ALA A 17 1.71 -0.19 3.89
CA ALA A 17 1.45 0.65 2.73
C ALA A 17 -0.05 0.70 2.42
N TYR A 18 -0.69 -0.45 2.46
CA TYR A 18 -2.13 -0.51 2.22
C TYR A 18 -2.88 0.31 3.27
N ASN A 19 -2.47 0.20 4.53
CA ASN A 19 -3.11 0.96 5.59
C ASN A 19 -3.02 2.46 5.35
N TRP A 20 -1.84 2.94 4.97
CA TRP A 20 -1.68 4.36 4.73
C TRP A 20 -2.49 4.84 3.53
N LEU A 21 -2.60 4.00 2.51
CA LEU A 21 -3.34 4.38 1.31
C LEU A 21 -4.86 4.33 1.54
N THR A 22 -5.30 3.63 2.56
CA THR A 22 -6.73 3.55 2.87
C THR A 22 -7.10 4.31 4.13
N GLU A 23 -6.18 5.11 4.64
CA GLU A 23 -6.43 5.84 5.88
C GLU A 23 -7.56 6.85 5.74
N SER A 24 -7.65 7.49 4.59
CA SER A 24 -8.71 8.45 4.33
C SER A 24 -9.42 8.08 3.04
N GLU A 25 -10.66 8.51 2.93
CA GLU A 25 -11.45 8.22 1.75
C GLU A 25 -10.84 8.88 0.52
N GLY A 26 -10.35 10.10 0.66
CA GLY A 26 -9.75 10.78 -0.46
C GLY A 26 -8.52 10.07 -0.98
N MET A 27 -7.67 9.64 -0.08
CA MET A 27 -6.47 8.91 -0.47
C MET A 27 -6.83 7.58 -1.11
N TYR A 28 -7.78 6.88 -0.52
CA TYR A 28 -8.23 5.59 -1.04
C TYR A 28 -8.76 5.74 -2.46
N ASN A 29 -9.59 6.75 -2.70
CA ASN A 29 -10.15 6.97 -4.01
C ASN A 29 -9.08 7.31 -5.04
N SER A 30 -8.09 8.11 -4.64
CA SER A 30 -6.99 8.45 -5.54
C SER A 30 -6.17 7.23 -5.90
N ALA A 31 -5.89 6.38 -4.91
CA ALA A 31 -5.11 5.18 -5.15
C ALA A 31 -5.85 4.20 -6.05
N LYS A 32 -7.16 4.11 -5.89
CA LYS A 32 -7.97 3.20 -6.71
C LYS A 32 -7.99 3.60 -8.18
N ARG A 33 -7.74 4.87 -8.46
CA ARG A 33 -7.81 5.38 -9.84
C ARG A 33 -6.59 5.06 -10.65
N THR A 34 -5.53 4.57 -10.01
CA THR A 34 -4.33 4.21 -10.76
C THR A 34 -4.63 3.04 -11.69
N THR A 35 -3.86 2.97 -12.76
CA THR A 35 -4.12 1.98 -13.80
C THR A 35 -3.44 0.66 -13.54
N GLY A 36 -2.62 0.59 -12.51
CA GLY A 36 -1.94 -0.65 -12.18
C GLY A 36 -0.95 -0.44 -11.07
N PRO A 37 -0.32 -1.52 -10.59
CA PRO A 37 0.62 -1.41 -9.48
C PRO A 37 1.82 -0.53 -9.79
N ASP A 38 2.27 -0.48 -11.04
CA ASP A 38 3.41 0.36 -11.40
C ASP A 38 3.09 1.83 -11.18
N GLU A 39 1.92 2.24 -11.65
CA GLU A 39 1.52 3.64 -11.47
C GLU A 39 1.27 3.93 -9.99
N LEU A 40 0.69 2.98 -9.29
CA LEU A 40 0.44 3.14 -7.86
C LEU A 40 1.75 3.43 -7.13
N ARG A 41 2.78 2.66 -7.43
CA ARG A 41 4.08 2.87 -6.82
C ARG A 41 4.67 4.22 -7.22
N GLU A 42 4.53 4.58 -8.47
CA GLU A 42 5.09 5.83 -8.96
C GLU A 42 4.47 7.03 -8.28
N LEU A 43 3.16 7.00 -8.13
CA LEU A 43 2.45 8.16 -7.58
C LEU A 43 2.50 8.22 -6.06
N PHE A 44 2.51 7.08 -5.40
CA PHE A 44 2.39 7.04 -3.95
C PHE A 44 3.61 6.49 -3.22
N GLY A 45 4.60 6.00 -3.96
CA GLY A 45 5.77 5.42 -3.32
C GLY A 45 6.49 6.37 -2.40
N GLU A 46 6.69 7.60 -2.86
CA GLU A 46 7.39 8.60 -2.05
C GLU A 46 6.59 8.94 -0.79
N TYR A 47 5.28 9.08 -0.94
CA TYR A 47 4.42 9.35 0.19
C TYR A 47 4.52 8.23 1.22
N ILE A 48 4.46 7.00 0.74
CA ILE A 48 4.51 5.83 1.61
C ILE A 48 5.88 5.71 2.29
N SER A 49 6.94 6.01 1.57
CA SER A 49 8.29 5.85 2.12
C SER A 49 8.55 6.79 3.30
N ASP A 50 7.80 7.89 3.38
CA ASP A 50 7.91 8.82 4.49
C ASP A 50 7.18 8.35 5.73
N LYS A 51 6.39 7.28 5.60
CA LYS A 51 5.56 6.81 6.70
C LYS A 51 6.19 5.58 7.33
N ASP A 52 6.39 5.63 8.64
CA ASP A 52 6.83 4.47 9.42
C ASP A 52 8.07 3.76 8.86
N ASN A 53 8.86 4.47 8.08
CA ASN A 53 10.07 3.89 7.47
C ASN A 53 9.76 2.70 6.57
N ILE A 54 8.64 2.76 5.88
CA ILE A 54 8.27 1.70 4.95
C ILE A 54 9.28 1.66 3.79
N ASP A 55 9.76 0.46 3.48
CA ASP A 55 10.67 0.27 2.36
C ASP A 55 9.83 -0.02 1.10
N VAL A 56 9.73 0.95 0.21
CA VAL A 56 8.90 0.81 -0.97
C VAL A 56 9.37 -0.32 -1.88
N ASP A 57 10.65 -0.69 -1.79
CA ASP A 57 11.15 -1.80 -2.59
C ASP A 57 10.68 -3.15 -2.05
N GLU A 58 10.30 -3.20 -0.78
CA GLU A 58 9.80 -4.42 -0.17
C GLU A 58 8.28 -4.54 -0.28
N VAL A 59 7.61 -3.47 -0.65
CA VAL A 59 6.16 -3.49 -0.79
C VAL A 59 5.77 -4.28 -2.02
N ASN A 60 4.85 -5.23 -1.84
CA ASN A 60 4.29 -5.96 -2.96
C ASN A 60 3.15 -5.13 -3.53
N TRP A 61 3.48 -4.29 -4.50
CA TRP A 61 2.51 -3.34 -5.05
C TRP A 61 1.35 -4.02 -5.77
N ASP A 62 1.61 -5.20 -6.34
CA ASP A 62 0.53 -5.98 -6.94
C ASP A 62 -0.53 -6.31 -5.91
N GLU A 63 -0.09 -6.71 -4.73
CA GLU A 63 -0.99 -7.10 -3.66
C GLU A 63 -1.77 -5.89 -3.14
N VAL A 64 -1.09 -4.76 -2.99
CA VAL A 64 -1.75 -3.53 -2.56
C VAL A 64 -2.80 -3.11 -3.57
N TYR A 65 -2.44 -3.16 -4.85
CA TYR A 65 -3.36 -2.77 -5.90
C TYR A 65 -4.60 -3.66 -5.91
N GLU A 66 -4.40 -4.96 -5.73
CA GLU A 66 -5.53 -5.90 -5.68
C GLU A 66 -6.45 -5.59 -4.50
N GLY A 67 -5.87 -5.26 -3.36
CA GLY A 67 -6.66 -4.91 -2.20
C GLY A 67 -7.50 -3.67 -2.43
N LEU A 68 -6.93 -2.70 -3.15
CA LEU A 68 -7.65 -1.48 -3.45
C LEU A 68 -8.78 -1.72 -4.46
N SER A 69 -8.61 -2.70 -5.32
CA SER A 69 -9.59 -2.99 -6.36
C SER A 69 -10.80 -3.76 -5.86
N ASP A 70 -10.68 -4.35 -4.69
CA ASP A 70 -11.81 -5.09 -4.11
C ASP A 70 -12.97 -4.18 -3.69
#